data_77832dacee01c342133371a7b3655666
#
_entry.id   77832dacee01c342133371a7b3655666
#
_cell.length_a   1.000
_cell.length_b   1.000
_cell.length_c   1.000
_cell.angle_alpha   90.00
_cell.angle_beta   90.00
_cell.angle_gamma   90.00
#
_symmetry.space_group_name_H-M   'P 1'
#
loop_
_entity.id
_entity.type
_entity.pdbx_description
1 polymer ?
#
loop_
_entity_poly.entity_id
_entity_poly.type
_entity_poly.pdbx_seq_one_letter_code
_entity_poly.pdbx_strand_id
1 'polypeptide(L)'
;MGKEGNLNDYLLILQMKQGNENAFDKFVRKYYAEILLYCRNHCLDQTEAEDLTQETFLRFIENIASYQHIGKAKNYLYVIARNLCKDYAKKWKVENVEQEILERELVSDGGIQRKEKRMDVEQALGRLAPELREVILLIYFGDCKLKEVADILQIGLPLVKYRHKRTKEELIKLLGEEDSDEFEKDDAKL
;
A
#
# COMPACT_ATOMS: atom_id res chain seq x y z
N MET A 1 -20.98 -5.87 -3.53
CA MET A 1 -19.91 -6.88 -3.44
C MET A 1 -19.25 -7.06 -2.07
N GLY A 2 -19.53 -6.23 -1.05
CA GLY A 2 -18.81 -6.30 0.24
C GLY A 2 -19.19 -7.41 1.22
N LYS A 3 -20.37 -8.02 1.15
CA LYS A 3 -20.82 -9.02 2.14
C LYS A 3 -20.37 -10.46 1.83
N GLU A 4 -20.27 -10.85 0.57
CA GLU A 4 -19.86 -12.20 0.15
C GLU A 4 -18.35 -12.42 0.35
N GLY A 5 -17.53 -11.40 0.10
CA GLY A 5 -16.08 -11.47 0.35
C GLY A 5 -15.75 -11.65 1.83
N ASN A 6 -16.51 -11.02 2.72
CA ASN A 6 -16.27 -11.11 4.16
C ASN A 6 -16.68 -12.47 4.75
N LEU A 7 -17.77 -13.07 4.26
CA LEU A 7 -18.19 -14.42 4.69
C LEU A 7 -17.19 -15.48 4.25
N ASN A 8 -16.62 -15.33 3.04
CA ASN A 8 -15.59 -16.25 2.54
C ASN A 8 -14.30 -16.16 3.36
N ASP A 9 -13.87 -14.95 3.75
CA ASP A 9 -12.69 -14.79 4.62
C ASP A 9 -12.89 -15.39 6.00
N TYR A 10 -14.07 -15.19 6.58
CA TYR A 10 -14.40 -15.80 7.88
C TYR A 10 -14.27 -17.33 7.85
N LEU A 11 -14.80 -17.96 6.82
CA LEU A 11 -14.70 -19.41 6.65
C LEU A 11 -13.26 -19.89 6.45
N LEU A 12 -12.48 -19.18 5.61
CA LEU A 12 -11.07 -19.50 5.41
C LEU A 12 -10.27 -19.35 6.71
N ILE A 13 -10.50 -18.30 7.48
CA ILE A 13 -9.82 -18.06 8.76
C ILE A 13 -10.19 -19.14 9.77
N LEU A 14 -11.45 -19.54 9.83
CA LEU A 14 -11.89 -20.62 10.72
C LEU A 14 -11.19 -21.95 10.37
N GLN A 15 -11.10 -22.28 9.10
CA GLN A 15 -10.40 -23.48 8.61
C GLN A 15 -8.89 -23.42 8.90
N MET A 16 -8.26 -22.24 8.68
CA MET A 16 -6.84 -22.04 9.02
C MET A 16 -6.58 -22.22 10.52
N LYS A 17 -7.46 -21.74 11.40
CA LYS A 17 -7.37 -21.99 12.86
C LYS A 17 -7.44 -23.47 13.23
N GLN A 18 -8.05 -24.30 12.38
CA GLN A 18 -8.11 -25.74 12.52
C GLN A 18 -6.92 -26.47 11.87
N GLY A 19 -5.92 -25.73 11.38
CA GLY A 19 -4.72 -26.27 10.74
C GLY A 19 -4.91 -26.70 9.28
N ASN A 20 -5.93 -26.20 8.58
CA ASN A 20 -6.16 -26.53 7.18
C ASN A 20 -5.23 -25.72 6.27
N GLU A 21 -4.16 -26.35 5.77
CA GLU A 21 -3.18 -25.74 4.87
C GLU A 21 -3.77 -25.27 3.54
N ASN A 22 -4.75 -25.99 2.98
CA ASN A 22 -5.42 -25.59 1.73
C ASN A 22 -6.21 -24.28 1.90
N ALA A 23 -6.75 -24.04 3.09
CA ALA A 23 -7.41 -22.75 3.37
C ALA A 23 -6.41 -21.60 3.41
N PHE A 24 -5.21 -21.83 3.94
CA PHE A 24 -4.11 -20.87 3.92
C PHE A 24 -3.65 -20.57 2.49
N ASP A 25 -3.40 -21.59 1.67
CA ASP A 25 -3.02 -21.40 0.26
C ASP A 25 -4.06 -20.56 -0.50
N LYS A 26 -5.36 -20.85 -0.33
CA LYS A 26 -6.43 -20.05 -0.94
C LYS A 26 -6.44 -18.60 -0.46
N PHE A 27 -6.19 -18.40 0.82
CA PHE A 27 -6.13 -17.07 1.42
C PHE A 27 -4.95 -16.26 0.88
N VAL A 28 -3.76 -16.88 0.81
CA VAL A 28 -2.56 -16.27 0.21
C VAL A 28 -2.83 -15.90 -1.25
N ARG A 29 -3.28 -16.83 -2.08
CA ARG A 29 -3.57 -16.56 -3.51
C ARG A 29 -4.56 -15.42 -3.71
N LYS A 30 -5.52 -15.27 -2.81
CA LYS A 30 -6.52 -14.21 -2.87
C LYS A 30 -5.91 -12.80 -2.69
N TYR A 31 -4.93 -12.65 -1.80
CA TYR A 31 -4.42 -11.34 -1.38
C TYR A 31 -2.98 -11.06 -1.79
N TYR A 32 -2.25 -12.05 -2.32
CA TYR A 32 -0.83 -11.94 -2.62
C TYR A 32 -0.50 -10.76 -3.54
N ALA A 33 -1.21 -10.64 -4.66
CA ALA A 33 -0.94 -9.59 -5.65
C ALA A 33 -1.15 -8.17 -5.07
N GLU A 34 -2.19 -7.99 -4.25
CA GLU A 34 -2.49 -6.70 -3.62
C GLU A 34 -1.41 -6.32 -2.59
N ILE A 35 -0.98 -7.27 -1.76
CA ILE A 35 0.06 -7.03 -0.74
C ILE A 35 1.42 -6.85 -1.39
N LEU A 36 1.75 -7.62 -2.43
CA LEU A 36 3.00 -7.46 -3.20
C LEU A 36 3.07 -6.06 -3.83
N LEU A 37 1.99 -5.61 -4.45
CA LEU A 37 1.94 -4.26 -5.03
C LEU A 37 2.15 -3.18 -3.97
N TYR A 38 1.54 -3.36 -2.79
CA TYR A 38 1.76 -2.45 -1.67
C TYR A 38 3.23 -2.44 -1.24
N CYS A 39 3.86 -3.59 -1.04
CA CYS A 39 5.27 -3.70 -0.64
C CYS A 39 6.20 -3.10 -1.71
N ARG A 40 5.97 -3.36 -3.01
CA ARG A 40 6.76 -2.78 -4.12
C ARG A 40 6.81 -1.26 -4.10
N ASN A 41 5.71 -0.61 -3.72
CA ASN A 41 5.66 0.85 -3.62
C ASN A 41 6.36 1.40 -2.36
N HIS A 42 6.86 0.53 -1.49
CA HIS A 42 7.54 0.92 -0.24
C HIS A 42 8.99 0.40 -0.16
N CYS A 43 9.42 -0.42 -1.11
CA CYS A 43 10.77 -0.97 -1.20
C CYS A 43 11.48 -0.46 -2.46
N LEU A 44 12.80 -0.48 -2.44
CA LEU A 44 13.61 -0.09 -3.59
C LEU A 44 13.84 -1.25 -4.56
N ASP A 45 13.83 -2.47 -4.05
CA ASP A 45 14.09 -3.70 -4.79
C ASP A 45 12.88 -4.63 -4.78
N GLN A 46 12.70 -5.35 -5.90
CA GLN A 46 11.62 -6.32 -6.08
C GLN A 46 11.77 -7.51 -5.14
N THR A 47 12.98 -8.00 -4.92
CA THR A 47 13.26 -9.14 -4.04
C THR A 47 12.83 -8.83 -2.61
N GLU A 48 13.21 -7.66 -2.10
CA GLU A 48 12.79 -7.18 -0.78
C GLU A 48 11.27 -7.06 -0.66
N ALA A 49 10.59 -6.58 -1.70
CA ALA A 49 9.14 -6.50 -1.71
C ALA A 49 8.47 -7.88 -1.66
N GLU A 50 9.04 -8.88 -2.34
CA GLU A 50 8.58 -10.27 -2.30
C GLU A 50 8.80 -10.88 -0.90
N ASP A 51 9.95 -10.65 -0.29
CA ASP A 51 10.28 -11.11 1.06
C ASP A 51 9.36 -10.50 2.11
N LEU A 52 9.11 -9.17 2.07
CA LEU A 52 8.17 -8.51 2.97
C LEU A 52 6.72 -8.99 2.76
N THR A 53 6.38 -9.35 1.53
CA THR A 53 5.07 -9.94 1.23
C THR A 53 4.95 -11.33 1.86
N GLN A 54 5.94 -12.19 1.72
CA GLN A 54 5.96 -13.51 2.34
C GLN A 54 5.92 -13.40 3.86
N GLU A 55 6.75 -12.53 4.44
CA GLU A 55 6.78 -12.27 5.88
C GLU A 55 5.43 -11.76 6.40
N THR A 56 4.70 -10.98 5.60
CA THR A 56 3.34 -10.53 5.94
C THR A 56 2.39 -11.70 6.16
N PHE A 57 2.40 -12.69 5.26
CA PHE A 57 1.55 -13.88 5.39
C PHE A 57 2.03 -14.82 6.49
N LEU A 58 3.33 -14.95 6.71
CA LEU A 58 3.88 -15.73 7.82
C LEU A 58 3.44 -15.14 9.15
N ARG A 59 3.58 -13.84 9.37
CA ARG A 59 3.10 -13.18 10.59
C ARG A 59 1.60 -13.26 10.78
N PHE A 60 0.85 -13.22 9.68
CA PHE A 60 -0.60 -13.43 9.75
C PHE A 60 -0.93 -14.82 10.28
N ILE A 61 -0.33 -15.89 9.74
CA ILE A 61 -0.62 -17.28 10.16
C ILE A 61 -0.11 -17.57 11.57
N GLU A 62 1.04 -17.05 11.96
CA GLU A 62 1.58 -17.18 13.33
C GLU A 62 0.62 -16.59 14.37
N ASN A 63 -0.03 -15.49 14.03
CA ASN A 63 -0.98 -14.81 14.92
C ASN A 63 -2.44 -15.25 14.71
N ILE A 64 -2.72 -16.24 13.84
CA ILE A 64 -4.07 -16.64 13.47
C ILE A 64 -4.91 -17.09 14.67
N ALA A 65 -4.29 -17.74 15.65
CA ALA A 65 -4.98 -18.26 16.84
C ALA A 65 -5.63 -17.13 17.66
N SER A 66 -4.93 -16.02 17.82
CA SER A 66 -5.38 -14.83 18.57
C SER A 66 -6.18 -13.85 17.69
N TYR A 67 -6.13 -14.00 16.37
CA TYR A 67 -6.81 -13.11 15.45
C TYR A 67 -8.32 -13.20 15.63
N GLN A 68 -8.95 -12.05 15.91
CA GLN A 68 -10.40 -11.91 15.91
C GLN A 68 -10.85 -11.26 14.61
N HIS A 69 -11.69 -11.95 13.84
CA HIS A 69 -12.19 -11.42 12.57
C HIS A 69 -13.25 -10.33 12.83
N ILE A 70 -12.78 -9.11 13.07
CA ILE A 70 -13.61 -7.91 13.24
C ILE A 70 -13.47 -7.06 11.96
N GLY A 71 -14.16 -7.45 10.89
CA GLY A 71 -14.11 -6.72 9.63
C GLY A 71 -13.42 -7.46 8.49
N LYS A 72 -12.64 -6.78 7.66
CA LYS A 72 -11.93 -7.38 6.52
C LYS A 72 -10.56 -7.89 6.94
N ALA A 73 -10.27 -9.17 6.68
CA ALA A 73 -8.94 -9.77 6.90
C ALA A 73 -7.84 -9.02 6.13
N LYS A 74 -8.17 -8.52 4.95
CA LYS A 74 -7.31 -7.68 4.13
C LYS A 74 -6.75 -6.47 4.89
N ASN A 75 -7.59 -5.78 5.68
CA ASN A 75 -7.13 -4.62 6.44
C ASN A 75 -6.03 -4.99 7.44
N TYR A 76 -6.15 -6.15 8.07
CA TYR A 76 -5.11 -6.64 8.99
C TYR A 76 -3.81 -7.02 8.26
N LEU A 77 -3.90 -7.61 7.07
CA LEU A 77 -2.72 -7.83 6.22
C LEU A 77 -2.01 -6.51 5.89
N TYR A 78 -2.75 -5.46 5.53
CA TYR A 78 -2.14 -4.15 5.29
C TYR A 78 -1.48 -3.54 6.53
N VAL A 79 -2.05 -3.75 7.72
CA VAL A 79 -1.40 -3.31 8.97
C VAL A 79 -0.06 -4.02 9.18
N ILE A 80 0.00 -5.33 8.93
CA ILE A 80 1.23 -6.11 9.04
C ILE A 80 2.25 -5.64 7.99
N ALA A 81 1.86 -5.60 6.71
CA ALA A 81 2.72 -5.18 5.61
C ALA A 81 3.29 -3.76 5.85
N ARG A 82 2.44 -2.83 6.28
CA ARG A 82 2.84 -1.46 6.61
C ARG A 82 3.91 -1.40 7.69
N ASN A 83 3.75 -2.17 8.75
CA ASN A 83 4.72 -2.19 9.84
C ASN A 83 6.06 -2.76 9.34
N LEU A 84 6.02 -3.83 8.57
CA LEU A 84 7.22 -4.42 7.94
C LEU A 84 7.93 -3.43 7.00
N CYS A 85 7.19 -2.78 6.12
CA CYS A 85 7.76 -1.77 5.21
C CYS A 85 8.37 -0.59 5.98
N LYS A 86 7.76 -0.15 7.08
CA LYS A 86 8.33 0.90 7.93
C LYS A 86 9.63 0.47 8.60
N ASP A 87 9.68 -0.75 9.11
CA ASP A 87 10.88 -1.27 9.77
C ASP A 87 12.00 -1.46 8.75
N TYR A 88 11.69 -1.96 7.54
CA TYR A 88 12.61 -2.01 6.41
C TYR A 88 13.17 -0.62 6.08
N ALA A 89 12.31 0.38 5.89
CA ALA A 89 12.74 1.74 5.55
C ALA A 89 13.63 2.37 6.64
N LYS A 90 13.37 2.08 7.92
CA LYS A 90 14.24 2.54 9.03
C LYS A 90 15.60 1.86 8.96
N LYS A 91 15.63 0.54 8.78
CA LYS A 91 16.87 -0.23 8.69
C LYS A 91 17.71 0.25 7.51
N TRP A 92 17.09 0.39 6.34
CA TRP A 92 17.77 0.86 5.13
C TRP A 92 18.40 2.25 5.34
N LYS A 93 17.68 3.20 5.96
CA LYS A 93 18.22 4.52 6.27
C LYS A 93 19.44 4.47 7.18
N VAL A 94 19.44 3.60 8.20
CA VAL A 94 20.57 3.46 9.13
C VAL A 94 21.80 2.89 8.41
N GLU A 95 21.60 1.90 7.53
CA GLU A 95 22.68 1.23 6.81
C GLU A 95 23.27 2.08 5.68
N ASN A 96 22.52 3.05 5.13
CA ASN A 96 22.91 3.83 3.94
C ASN A 96 23.08 5.34 4.23
N VAL A 97 23.21 5.76 5.48
CA VAL A 97 23.39 7.17 5.86
C VAL A 97 24.57 7.83 5.13
N GLU A 98 25.68 7.11 4.95
CA GLU A 98 26.86 7.65 4.26
C GLU A 98 26.64 7.83 2.76
N GLN A 99 25.89 6.95 2.10
CA GLN A 99 25.55 7.05 0.69
C GLN A 99 24.55 8.19 0.41
N GLU A 100 23.56 8.40 1.27
CA GLU A 100 22.58 9.47 1.11
C GLU A 100 23.22 10.88 1.21
N ILE A 101 24.30 11.03 1.99
CA ILE A 101 25.08 12.27 2.08
C ILE A 101 25.83 12.53 0.78
N LEU A 102 26.45 11.51 0.19
CA LEU A 102 27.18 11.61 -1.09
C LEU A 102 26.23 11.90 -2.26
N GLU A 103 25.07 11.26 -2.32
CA GLU A 103 24.09 11.48 -3.41
C GLU A 103 23.45 12.86 -3.34
N ARG A 104 23.22 13.44 -2.15
CA ARG A 104 22.74 14.80 -2.00
C ARG A 104 23.74 15.86 -2.48
N GLU A 105 25.03 15.59 -2.37
CA GLU A 105 26.08 16.48 -2.90
C GLU A 105 26.23 16.37 -4.43
N LEU A 106 25.86 15.24 -5.04
CA LEU A 106 25.96 14.99 -6.48
C LEU A 106 24.72 15.41 -7.28
N VAL A 107 23.55 15.58 -6.66
CA VAL A 107 22.33 16.08 -7.29
C VAL A 107 22.24 17.61 -7.20
N SER A 108 23.30 18.29 -7.60
CA SER A 108 23.32 19.71 -7.91
C SER A 108 23.42 19.84 -9.44
N ASP A 109 22.27 20.21 -9.99
CA ASP A 109 22.13 20.86 -11.30
C ASP A 109 22.55 20.07 -12.55
N GLY A 110 21.62 19.26 -13.06
CA GLY A 110 21.61 18.77 -14.42
C GLY A 110 20.34 19.17 -15.12
N GLY A 111 20.35 20.35 -15.78
CA GLY A 111 19.28 20.82 -16.63
C GLY A 111 18.97 19.83 -17.76
N ILE A 112 18.03 18.94 -17.56
CA ILE A 112 17.52 18.04 -18.59
C ILE A 112 16.40 18.78 -19.31
N GLN A 113 16.64 19.09 -20.58
CA GLN A 113 15.62 19.58 -21.51
C GLN A 113 14.39 18.65 -21.45
N ARG A 114 13.27 19.20 -20.97
CA ARG A 114 11.97 18.54 -20.97
C ARG A 114 11.51 18.33 -22.42
N LYS A 115 11.74 17.14 -22.96
CA LYS A 115 10.80 16.58 -23.92
C LYS A 115 9.59 16.17 -23.10
N GLU A 116 8.41 16.73 -23.44
CA GLU A 116 7.11 16.37 -22.89
C GLU A 116 6.82 14.86 -23.15
N LYS A 117 7.41 13.99 -22.36
CA LYS A 117 6.93 12.62 -22.22
C LYS A 117 5.90 12.64 -21.11
N ARG A 118 4.67 12.23 -21.44
CA ARG A 118 3.63 11.93 -20.46
C ARG A 118 4.26 11.11 -19.33
N MET A 119 4.14 11.56 -18.11
CA MET A 119 4.69 10.87 -16.96
C MET A 119 3.84 9.64 -16.71
N ASP A 120 4.46 8.48 -16.60
CA ASP A 120 3.78 7.24 -16.23
C ASP A 120 3.24 7.34 -14.80
N VAL A 121 2.10 6.67 -14.54
CA VAL A 121 1.43 6.64 -13.23
C VAL A 121 2.40 6.19 -12.12
N GLU A 122 3.25 5.19 -12.40
CA GLU A 122 4.27 4.74 -11.43
C GLU A 122 5.26 5.85 -11.07
N GLN A 123 5.71 6.62 -12.06
CA GLN A 123 6.61 7.76 -11.81
C GLN A 123 5.90 8.87 -11.04
N ALA A 124 4.62 9.13 -11.33
CA ALA A 124 3.83 10.11 -10.62
C ALA A 124 3.62 9.71 -9.16
N LEU A 125 3.28 8.45 -8.91
CA LEU A 125 3.19 7.90 -7.55
C LEU A 125 4.52 8.00 -6.81
N GLY A 126 5.64 7.74 -7.50
CA GLY A 126 6.99 7.87 -6.94
C GLY A 126 7.33 9.29 -6.46
N ARG A 127 6.74 10.33 -7.07
CA ARG A 127 6.97 11.75 -6.73
C ARG A 127 6.08 12.28 -5.61
N LEU A 128 5.01 11.55 -5.26
CA LEU A 128 4.17 11.92 -4.13
C LEU A 128 4.92 11.81 -2.81
N ALA A 129 4.60 12.70 -1.87
CA ALA A 129 5.02 12.53 -0.48
C ALA A 129 4.57 11.15 0.04
N PRO A 130 5.42 10.44 0.84
CA PRO A 130 5.12 9.08 1.28
C PRO A 130 3.74 8.91 1.90
N GLU A 131 3.31 9.85 2.71
CA GLU A 131 2.00 9.82 3.38
C GLU A 131 0.81 10.04 2.44
N LEU A 132 1.01 10.69 1.30
CA LEU A 132 -0.01 10.85 0.25
C LEU A 132 -0.08 9.59 -0.61
N ARG A 133 1.09 9.05 -0.97
CA ARG A 133 1.21 7.78 -1.72
C ARG A 133 0.55 6.64 -0.96
N GLU A 134 0.78 6.53 0.36
CA GLU A 134 0.21 5.48 1.20
C GLU A 134 -1.33 5.49 1.17
N VAL A 135 -1.95 6.67 1.21
CA VAL A 135 -3.41 6.81 1.14
C VAL A 135 -3.95 6.36 -0.21
N ILE A 136 -3.33 6.78 -1.32
CA ILE A 136 -3.82 6.45 -2.67
C ILE A 136 -3.69 4.96 -2.97
N LEU A 137 -2.58 4.33 -2.54
CA LEU A 137 -2.37 2.90 -2.72
C LEU A 137 -3.44 2.08 -2.00
N LEU A 138 -3.78 2.43 -0.77
CA LEU A 138 -4.81 1.71 -0.01
C LEU A 138 -6.22 1.90 -0.61
N ILE A 139 -6.54 3.07 -1.15
CA ILE A 139 -7.85 3.35 -1.72
C ILE A 139 -8.00 2.63 -3.09
N TYR A 140 -7.10 2.89 -4.02
CA TYR A 140 -7.28 2.47 -5.42
C TYR A 140 -6.76 1.05 -5.70
N PHE A 141 -5.67 0.64 -5.08
CA PHE A 141 -5.14 -0.72 -5.27
C PHE A 141 -5.61 -1.68 -4.17
N GLY A 142 -5.81 -1.17 -2.95
CA GLY A 142 -6.32 -1.95 -1.84
C GLY A 142 -7.84 -2.03 -1.76
N ASP A 143 -8.59 -1.32 -2.61
CA ASP A 143 -10.06 -1.20 -2.53
C ASP A 143 -10.55 -0.95 -1.09
N CYS A 144 -9.80 -0.12 -0.36
CA CYS A 144 -10.11 0.25 1.02
C CYS A 144 -10.97 1.50 1.05
N LYS A 145 -12.04 1.48 1.85
CA LYS A 145 -12.81 2.69 2.14
C LYS A 145 -12.01 3.66 2.99
N LEU A 146 -12.30 4.95 2.91
CA LEU A 146 -11.59 5.98 3.69
C LEU A 146 -11.53 5.68 5.19
N LYS A 147 -12.58 5.09 5.75
CA LYS A 147 -12.61 4.67 7.15
C LYS A 147 -11.65 3.52 7.45
N GLU A 148 -11.58 2.54 6.53
CA GLU A 148 -10.63 1.42 6.63
C GLU A 148 -9.17 1.91 6.51
N VAL A 149 -8.91 2.88 5.62
CA VAL A 149 -7.61 3.54 5.52
C VAL A 149 -7.25 4.25 6.83
N ALA A 150 -8.20 4.93 7.46
CA ALA A 150 -7.99 5.57 8.76
C ALA A 150 -7.56 4.55 9.83
N ASP A 151 -8.23 3.40 9.86
CA ASP A 151 -7.93 2.31 10.79
C ASP A 151 -6.55 1.67 10.49
N ILE A 152 -6.23 1.40 9.21
CA ILE A 152 -4.93 0.83 8.79
C ILE A 152 -3.77 1.79 9.12
N LEU A 153 -3.95 3.08 8.82
CA LEU A 153 -2.91 4.09 9.04
C LEU A 153 -2.85 4.59 10.48
N GLN A 154 -3.85 4.27 11.31
CA GLN A 154 -4.00 4.76 12.68
C GLN A 154 -4.01 6.30 12.75
N ILE A 155 -4.75 6.93 11.84
CA ILE A 155 -4.96 8.38 11.77
C ILE A 155 -6.45 8.70 11.71
N GLY A 156 -6.80 9.96 12.04
CA GLY A 156 -8.19 10.40 11.98
C GLY A 156 -8.75 10.44 10.55
N LEU A 157 -10.01 10.04 10.38
CA LEU A 157 -10.72 10.11 9.10
C LEU A 157 -10.66 11.50 8.41
N PRO A 158 -10.72 12.65 9.13
CA PRO A 158 -10.54 13.96 8.51
C PRO A 158 -9.18 14.12 7.83
N LEU A 159 -8.11 13.57 8.44
CA LEU A 159 -6.76 13.62 7.86
C LEU A 159 -6.66 12.73 6.63
N VAL A 160 -7.29 11.54 6.62
CA VAL A 160 -7.38 10.68 5.43
C VAL A 160 -8.06 11.42 4.28
N LYS A 161 -9.22 12.05 4.54
CA LYS A 161 -9.95 12.83 3.52
C LYS A 161 -9.10 13.98 2.97
N TYR A 162 -8.41 14.69 3.83
CA TYR A 162 -7.49 15.77 3.44
C TYR A 162 -6.36 15.23 2.54
N ARG A 163 -5.68 14.17 2.98
CA ARG A 163 -4.60 13.55 2.20
C ARG A 163 -5.09 13.02 0.87
N HIS A 164 -6.24 12.35 0.84
CA HIS A 164 -6.84 11.85 -0.40
C HIS A 164 -7.11 12.98 -1.40
N LYS A 165 -7.76 14.07 -0.96
CA LYS A 165 -8.00 15.24 -1.80
C LYS A 165 -6.69 15.82 -2.33
N ARG A 166 -5.71 16.03 -1.45
CA ARG A 166 -4.41 16.60 -1.82
C ARG A 166 -3.65 15.69 -2.80
N THR A 167 -3.73 14.36 -2.62
CA THR A 167 -3.11 13.41 -3.55
C THR A 167 -3.68 13.55 -4.95
N LYS A 168 -5.00 13.65 -5.09
CA LYS A 168 -5.65 13.88 -6.39
C LYS A 168 -5.14 15.17 -7.05
N GLU A 169 -5.11 16.26 -6.29
CA GLU A 169 -4.62 17.57 -6.79
C GLU A 169 -3.15 17.48 -7.25
N GLU A 170 -2.31 16.76 -6.55
CA GLU A 170 -0.90 16.57 -6.92
C GLU A 170 -0.74 15.64 -8.13
N LEU A 171 -1.52 14.55 -8.23
CA LEU A 171 -1.50 13.64 -9.37
C LEU A 171 -1.98 14.33 -10.66
N ILE A 172 -3.04 15.13 -10.60
CA ILE A 172 -3.52 15.91 -11.76
C ILE A 172 -2.42 16.85 -12.26
N LYS A 173 -1.68 17.52 -11.37
CA LYS A 173 -0.55 18.38 -11.75
C LYS A 173 0.61 17.62 -12.39
N LEU A 174 0.83 16.36 -11.97
CA LEU A 174 1.93 15.52 -12.47
C LEU A 174 1.59 14.84 -13.79
N LEU A 175 0.35 14.40 -13.97
CA LEU A 175 -0.12 13.63 -15.13
C LEU A 175 -0.71 14.51 -16.23
N GLY A 176 -1.21 15.73 -15.90
CA GLY A 176 -1.93 16.64 -16.79
C GLY A 176 -3.44 16.52 -16.64
N GLU A 177 -4.16 17.56 -17.13
CA GLU A 177 -5.63 17.66 -16.93
C GLU A 177 -6.45 16.63 -17.72
N GLU A 178 -5.89 16.02 -18.76
CA GLU A 178 -6.64 15.07 -19.60
C GLU A 178 -6.99 13.75 -18.90
N ASP A 179 -6.26 13.36 -17.86
CA ASP A 179 -6.51 12.14 -17.08
C ASP A 179 -7.39 12.42 -15.82
N SER A 180 -7.86 13.65 -15.63
CA SER A 180 -8.62 14.08 -14.44
C SER A 180 -10.02 13.45 -14.36
N ASP A 181 -10.64 13.12 -15.48
CA ASP A 181 -12.00 12.57 -15.55
C ASP A 181 -12.18 11.19 -14.88
N GLU A 182 -11.11 10.39 -14.76
CA GLU A 182 -11.16 9.11 -14.06
C GLU A 182 -11.20 9.27 -12.54
N PHE A 183 -10.54 10.31 -12.01
CA PHE A 183 -10.47 10.56 -10.57
C PHE A 183 -11.73 11.21 -9.98
N GLU A 184 -12.54 11.92 -10.79
CA GLU A 184 -13.76 12.57 -10.32
C GLU A 184 -14.94 11.58 -10.16
N LYS A 185 -14.97 10.50 -10.95
CA LYS A 185 -16.07 9.52 -10.93
C LYS A 185 -16.11 8.63 -9.69
N ASP A 186 -15.02 8.54 -8.95
CA ASP A 186 -14.91 7.64 -7.78
C ASP A 186 -15.35 8.26 -6.45
N ASP A 187 -15.47 9.59 -6.35
CA ASP A 187 -15.92 10.25 -5.12
C ASP A 187 -17.36 9.87 -4.71
N ALA A 188 -18.16 9.37 -5.64
CA ALA A 188 -19.54 8.91 -5.37
C ALA A 188 -19.61 7.50 -4.73
N LYS A 189 -18.50 6.74 -4.71
CA LYS A 189 -18.43 5.37 -4.18
C LYS A 189 -17.73 5.25 -2.81
N LEU A 190 -17.10 6.32 -2.33
CA LEU A 190 -16.31 6.39 -1.10
C LEU A 190 -17.10 6.92 0.07
#